data_2c338e72cc57a801cde8b45a995a7330
#
_entry.id   2c338e72cc57a801cde8b45a995a7330
#
_cell.length_a   1.000
_cell.length_b   1.000
_cell.length_c   1.000
_cell.angle_alpha   90.00
_cell.angle_beta   90.00
_cell.angle_gamma   90.00
#
_symmetry.space_group_name_H-M   'P 1'
#
loop_
_entity.id
_entity.type
_entity.pdbx_description
1 polymer ?
#
loop_
_entity_poly.entity_id
_entity_poly.type
_entity_poly.pdbx_seq_one_letter_code
_entity_poly.pdbx_strand_id
1 'polypeptide(L)'
;MPYIPPPILKWSICCHTDEGAVASCIKHREGGIKTIVTDVTMAASGIRKGALQRLGIEVKCYLGDPRTATMAAEKGITRTQAGIRLAVEEHPDAFFVFGNAPTALMELCDLIRKGKAHPAGIVAAPVGFVHVQESKHMVKPFTEIPKIIVEGRKG
;
A
#
# COMPACT_ATOMS: atom_id res chain seq x y z
N MET A 1 14.80 27.08 -20.50
CA MET A 1 13.82 26.28 -19.73
C MET A 1 14.16 24.81 -19.90
N PRO A 2 14.45 24.11 -18.81
CA PRO A 2 14.67 22.68 -18.94
C PRO A 2 13.39 22.00 -19.43
N TYR A 3 13.52 21.16 -20.42
CA TYR A 3 12.41 20.34 -20.94
C TYR A 3 12.06 19.28 -19.90
N ILE A 4 10.83 19.32 -19.39
CA ILE A 4 10.30 18.27 -18.53
C ILE A 4 9.53 17.29 -19.42
N PRO A 5 9.97 16.05 -19.54
CA PRO A 5 9.29 15.08 -20.40
C PRO A 5 7.83 14.87 -19.96
N PRO A 6 6.90 14.75 -20.91
CA PRO A 6 5.46 14.61 -20.63
C PRO A 6 5.07 13.56 -19.61
N PRO A 7 5.74 12.40 -19.50
CA PRO A 7 5.42 11.41 -18.48
C PRO A 7 5.57 11.92 -17.03
N ILE A 8 6.64 12.69 -16.76
CA ILE A 8 6.91 13.21 -15.42
C ILE A 8 5.83 14.22 -15.02
N LEU A 9 5.46 15.10 -15.93
CA LEU A 9 4.40 16.09 -15.69
C LEU A 9 3.06 15.40 -15.42
N LYS A 10 2.75 14.33 -16.16
CA LYS A 10 1.52 13.55 -16.01
C LYS A 10 1.43 12.86 -14.64
N TRP A 11 2.55 12.33 -14.15
CA TRP A 11 2.62 11.71 -12.83
C TRP A 11 2.44 12.73 -11.71
N SER A 12 3.05 13.91 -11.84
CA SER A 12 2.90 15.00 -10.86
C SER A 12 1.47 15.48 -10.71
N ILE A 13 0.69 15.49 -11.80
CA ILE A 13 -0.72 15.90 -11.79
C ILE A 13 -1.64 14.79 -11.23
N CYS A 14 -1.27 13.53 -11.40
CA CYS A 14 -2.10 12.39 -10.99
C CYS A 14 -1.89 11.93 -9.55
N CYS A 15 -0.85 12.41 -8.87
CA CYS A 15 -0.58 12.02 -7.49
C CYS A 15 -1.20 13.01 -6.50
N HIS A 16 -2.03 12.49 -5.60
CA HIS A 16 -2.47 13.22 -4.42
C HIS A 16 -1.61 12.78 -3.24
N THR A 17 -0.90 13.73 -2.66
CA THR A 17 -0.07 13.50 -1.49
C THR A 17 -0.58 14.40 -0.38
N ASP A 18 -0.88 13.84 0.78
CA ASP A 18 -1.26 14.63 1.95
C ASP A 18 -0.13 15.60 2.32
N GLU A 19 -0.51 16.77 2.78
CA GLU A 19 0.47 17.74 3.26
C GLU A 19 1.31 17.11 4.38
N GLY A 20 2.61 17.10 4.19
CA GLY A 20 3.54 16.48 5.13
C GLY A 20 3.61 14.95 5.09
N ALA A 21 2.89 14.25 4.17
CA ALA A 21 2.92 12.80 4.09
C ALA A 21 4.34 12.26 3.86
N VAL A 22 5.10 12.86 2.96
CA VAL A 22 6.49 12.47 2.72
C VAL A 22 7.36 12.70 3.95
N ALA A 23 7.22 13.85 4.60
CA ALA A 23 7.95 14.17 5.84
C ALA A 23 7.56 13.21 6.98
N SER A 24 6.29 12.87 7.11
CA SER A 24 5.81 11.88 8.08
C SER A 24 6.37 10.48 7.80
N CYS A 25 6.39 10.07 6.53
CA CYS A 25 7.01 8.81 6.13
C CYS A 25 8.51 8.77 6.46
N ILE A 26 9.22 9.89 6.26
CA ILE A 26 10.64 10.01 6.61
C ILE A 26 10.83 9.92 8.12
N LYS A 27 10.03 10.62 8.91
CA LYS A 27 10.08 10.56 10.39
C LYS A 27 9.80 9.15 10.90
N HIS A 28 8.79 8.47 10.37
CA HIS A 28 8.49 7.09 10.73
C HIS A 28 9.63 6.14 10.35
N ARG A 29 10.31 6.42 9.24
CA ARG A 29 11.50 5.67 8.83
C ARG A 29 12.65 5.80 9.82
N GLU A 30 12.88 7.00 10.34
CA GLU A 30 13.87 7.24 11.40
C GLU A 30 13.44 6.64 12.74
N GLY A 31 12.13 6.60 13.01
CA GLY A 31 11.54 6.14 14.27
C GLY A 31 11.07 4.69 14.31
N GLY A 32 11.11 3.91 13.20
CA GLY A 32 10.80 2.51 13.30
C GLY A 32 9.92 1.81 12.28
N ILE A 33 9.80 2.27 11.01
CA ILE A 33 9.26 1.40 9.97
C ILE A 33 10.23 0.24 9.77
N LYS A 34 9.81 -0.95 10.17
CA LYS A 34 10.60 -2.18 10.04
C LYS A 34 10.13 -3.05 8.88
N THR A 35 8.88 -2.91 8.48
CA THR A 35 8.26 -3.80 7.51
C THR A 35 7.43 -3.00 6.50
N ILE A 36 7.63 -3.29 5.22
CA ILE A 36 6.79 -2.85 4.12
C ILE A 36 6.03 -4.07 3.63
N VAL A 37 4.71 -3.94 3.51
CA VAL A 37 3.84 -4.99 2.97
C VAL A 37 3.31 -4.55 1.62
N THR A 38 3.40 -5.43 0.61
CA THR A 38 2.84 -5.19 -0.72
C THR A 38 1.66 -6.13 -0.98
N ASP A 39 0.75 -5.69 -1.85
CA ASP A 39 -0.42 -6.47 -2.27
C ASP A 39 -0.03 -7.63 -3.19
N VAL A 40 0.93 -7.40 -4.09
CA VAL A 40 1.39 -8.38 -5.08
C VAL A 40 2.91 -8.44 -5.14
N THR A 41 3.43 -9.57 -5.63
CA THR A 41 4.87 -9.80 -5.76
C THR A 41 5.55 -8.82 -6.70
N MET A 42 4.86 -8.40 -7.77
CA MET A 42 5.38 -7.41 -8.71
C MET A 42 5.69 -6.08 -8.03
N ALA A 43 4.82 -5.62 -7.15
CA ALA A 43 5.05 -4.39 -6.38
C ALA A 43 6.27 -4.54 -5.45
N ALA A 44 6.41 -5.68 -4.79
CA ALA A 44 7.57 -5.98 -3.96
C ALA A 44 8.89 -5.96 -4.77
N SER A 45 8.85 -6.50 -5.99
CA SER A 45 10.02 -6.53 -6.88
C SER A 45 10.46 -5.14 -7.35
N GLY A 46 9.55 -4.18 -7.40
CA GLY A 46 9.82 -2.80 -7.78
C GLY A 46 10.53 -1.97 -6.71
N ILE A 47 10.59 -2.45 -5.47
CA ILE A 47 11.20 -1.72 -4.37
C ILE A 47 12.71 -2.00 -4.33
N ARG A 48 13.52 -0.93 -4.19
CA ARG A 48 14.99 -1.04 -4.19
C ARG A 48 15.52 -1.75 -2.95
N LYS A 49 15.87 -3.00 -3.09
CA LYS A 49 16.36 -3.86 -2.00
C LYS A 49 17.60 -3.31 -1.29
N GLY A 50 18.55 -2.75 -2.05
CA GLY A 50 19.78 -2.20 -1.46
C GLY A 50 19.55 -1.02 -0.52
N ALA A 51 18.58 -0.15 -0.83
CA ALA A 51 18.20 0.94 0.05
C ALA A 51 17.53 0.44 1.33
N LEU A 52 16.69 -0.59 1.20
CA LEU A 52 15.97 -1.20 2.32
C LEU A 52 16.92 -1.89 3.29
N GLN A 53 17.92 -2.62 2.78
CA GLN A 53 18.92 -3.28 3.61
C GLN A 53 19.71 -2.28 4.46
N ARG A 54 20.09 -1.11 3.89
CA ARG A 54 20.75 -0.05 4.65
C ARG A 54 19.91 0.51 5.79
N LEU A 55 18.59 0.49 5.64
CA LEU A 55 17.63 1.02 6.60
C LEU A 55 17.09 -0.03 7.56
N GLY A 56 17.47 -1.29 7.40
CA GLY A 56 16.94 -2.40 8.18
C GLY A 56 15.45 -2.67 7.95
N ILE A 57 14.94 -2.37 6.75
CA ILE A 57 13.53 -2.55 6.40
C ILE A 57 13.36 -3.84 5.60
N GLU A 58 12.40 -4.66 6.00
CA GLU A 58 12.02 -5.88 5.32
C GLU A 58 10.77 -5.65 4.46
N VAL A 59 10.76 -6.20 3.24
CA VAL A 59 9.59 -6.22 2.36
C VAL A 59 8.95 -7.58 2.40
N LYS A 60 7.65 -7.62 2.68
CA LYS A 60 6.84 -8.84 2.71
C LYS A 60 5.68 -8.77 1.73
N CYS A 61 5.44 -9.88 1.05
CA CYS A 61 4.25 -10.10 0.24
C CYS A 61 3.66 -11.47 0.60
N TYR A 62 2.44 -11.47 1.07
CA TYR A 62 1.76 -12.68 1.53
C TYR A 62 1.00 -13.42 0.44
N LEU A 63 1.02 -12.92 -0.80
CA LEU A 63 0.27 -13.51 -1.91
C LEU A 63 0.65 -14.98 -2.17
N GLY A 64 1.92 -15.32 -2.03
CA GLY A 64 2.44 -16.68 -2.20
C GLY A 64 2.44 -17.54 -0.94
N ASP A 65 1.99 -17.04 0.19
CA ASP A 65 1.95 -17.78 1.44
C ASP A 65 0.86 -18.86 1.39
N PRO A 66 1.16 -20.13 1.76
CA PRO A 66 0.14 -21.20 1.77
C PRO A 66 -1.07 -20.88 2.65
N ARG A 67 -0.89 -20.18 3.75
CA ARG A 67 -1.98 -19.76 4.64
C ARG A 67 -2.94 -18.80 3.94
N THR A 68 -2.44 -17.99 3.03
CA THR A 68 -3.26 -17.05 2.23
C THR A 68 -4.22 -17.81 1.33
N ALA A 69 -3.76 -18.85 0.65
CA ALA A 69 -4.62 -19.68 -0.21
C ALA A 69 -5.72 -20.39 0.59
N THR A 70 -5.38 -20.94 1.75
CA THR A 70 -6.33 -21.60 2.66
C THR A 70 -7.36 -20.61 3.17
N MET A 71 -6.95 -19.47 3.67
CA MET A 71 -7.86 -18.41 4.16
C MET A 71 -8.79 -17.90 3.06
N ALA A 72 -8.27 -17.70 1.85
CA ALA A 72 -9.08 -17.25 0.71
C ALA A 72 -10.20 -18.25 0.37
N ALA A 73 -9.88 -19.54 0.35
CA ALA A 73 -10.83 -20.59 0.09
C ALA A 73 -11.90 -20.73 1.19
N GLU A 74 -11.49 -20.72 2.46
CA GLU A 74 -12.38 -20.86 3.61
C GLU A 74 -13.35 -19.69 3.76
N LYS A 75 -12.88 -18.47 3.50
CA LYS A 75 -13.66 -17.23 3.70
C LYS A 75 -14.31 -16.69 2.44
N GLY A 76 -14.09 -17.33 1.28
CA GLY A 76 -14.63 -16.87 0.01
C GLY A 76 -14.16 -15.49 -0.42
N ILE A 77 -12.90 -15.14 -0.12
CA ILE A 77 -12.28 -13.85 -0.44
C ILE A 77 -11.14 -14.04 -1.44
N THR A 78 -10.64 -12.94 -2.01
CA THR A 78 -9.49 -13.01 -2.90
C THR A 78 -8.19 -13.33 -2.14
N ARG A 79 -7.20 -13.88 -2.85
CA ARG A 79 -5.88 -14.12 -2.25
C ARG A 79 -5.21 -12.84 -1.77
N THR A 80 -5.39 -11.74 -2.48
CA THR A 80 -4.84 -10.45 -2.08
C THR A 80 -5.49 -9.92 -0.81
N GLN A 81 -6.80 -10.08 -0.65
CA GLN A 81 -7.49 -9.76 0.60
C GLN A 81 -7.00 -10.63 1.77
N ALA A 82 -6.91 -11.94 1.55
CA ALA A 82 -6.39 -12.86 2.57
C ALA A 82 -4.95 -12.52 2.97
N GLY A 83 -4.11 -12.18 1.99
CA GLY A 83 -2.74 -11.75 2.24
C GLY A 83 -2.65 -10.49 3.12
N ILE A 84 -3.52 -9.52 2.88
CA ILE A 84 -3.57 -8.31 3.72
C ILE A 84 -4.06 -8.63 5.13
N ARG A 85 -5.02 -9.53 5.31
CA ARG A 85 -5.44 -9.96 6.65
C ARG A 85 -4.30 -10.59 7.43
N LEU A 86 -3.56 -11.51 6.82
CA LEU A 86 -2.37 -12.12 7.45
C LEU A 86 -1.31 -11.08 7.76
N ALA A 87 -1.05 -10.17 6.85
CA ALA A 87 -0.08 -9.09 7.07
C ALA A 87 -0.44 -8.21 8.25
N VAL A 88 -1.71 -7.87 8.41
CA VAL A 88 -2.21 -7.07 9.54
C VAL A 88 -2.13 -7.84 10.85
N GLU A 89 -2.38 -9.15 10.84
CA GLU A 89 -2.23 -9.99 12.05
C GLU A 89 -0.78 -10.02 12.55
N GLU A 90 0.18 -10.09 11.64
CA GLU A 90 1.61 -10.16 11.99
C GLU A 90 2.26 -8.78 12.14
N HIS A 91 1.86 -7.80 11.32
CA HIS A 91 2.45 -6.46 11.25
C HIS A 91 1.37 -5.38 11.14
N PRO A 92 0.60 -5.12 12.19
CA PRO A 92 -0.51 -4.15 12.14
C PRO A 92 -0.06 -2.70 11.90
N ASP A 93 1.20 -2.40 12.18
CA ASP A 93 1.82 -1.09 12.06
C ASP A 93 2.77 -0.97 10.86
N ALA A 94 2.70 -1.89 9.91
CA ALA A 94 3.53 -1.87 8.70
C ALA A 94 3.19 -0.71 7.77
N PHE A 95 4.10 -0.42 6.87
CA PHE A 95 3.86 0.47 5.74
C PHE A 95 3.30 -0.36 4.58
N PHE A 96 2.13 0.00 4.06
CA PHE A 96 1.45 -0.76 3.02
C PHE A 96 1.57 -0.11 1.64
N VAL A 97 1.91 -0.90 0.63
CA VAL A 97 2.04 -0.47 -0.76
C VAL A 97 1.11 -1.30 -1.65
N PHE A 98 0.18 -0.64 -2.31
CA PHE A 98 -0.78 -1.27 -3.23
C PHE A 98 -0.45 -0.87 -4.66
N GLY A 99 0.04 -1.82 -5.44
CA GLY A 99 0.43 -1.60 -6.83
C GLY A 99 -0.51 -2.23 -7.86
N ASN A 100 -1.47 -3.05 -7.43
CA ASN A 100 -2.34 -3.77 -8.35
C ASN A 100 -3.78 -3.98 -7.85
N ALA A 101 -3.99 -4.46 -6.63
CA ALA A 101 -5.24 -5.04 -6.16
C ALA A 101 -6.14 -4.03 -5.41
N PRO A 102 -7.22 -3.52 -6.05
CA PRO A 102 -8.18 -2.64 -5.38
C PRO A 102 -8.86 -3.30 -4.18
N THR A 103 -9.20 -4.57 -4.30
CA THR A 103 -9.87 -5.33 -3.22
C THR A 103 -9.00 -5.47 -1.97
N ALA A 104 -7.68 -5.60 -2.14
CA ALA A 104 -6.73 -5.62 -1.03
C ALA A 104 -6.69 -4.28 -0.28
N LEU A 105 -6.72 -3.16 -1.01
CA LEU A 105 -6.79 -1.83 -0.42
C LEU A 105 -8.09 -1.61 0.35
N MET A 106 -9.21 -2.05 -0.19
CA MET A 106 -10.52 -2.00 0.48
C MET A 106 -10.52 -2.83 1.78
N GLU A 107 -9.91 -4.01 1.75
CA GLU A 107 -9.75 -4.86 2.93
C GLU A 107 -8.95 -4.18 4.03
N LEU A 108 -7.84 -3.52 3.68
CA LEU A 108 -7.05 -2.76 4.64
C LEU A 108 -7.89 -1.63 5.26
N CYS A 109 -8.67 -0.90 4.47
CA CYS A 109 -9.54 0.15 4.97
C CYS A 109 -10.56 -0.37 5.98
N ASP A 110 -11.15 -1.53 5.72
CA ASP A 110 -12.09 -2.16 6.65
C ASP A 110 -11.39 -2.59 7.96
N LEU A 111 -10.19 -3.11 7.88
CA LEU A 111 -9.39 -3.48 9.06
C LEU A 111 -9.00 -2.26 9.89
N ILE A 112 -8.70 -1.12 9.26
CA ILE A 112 -8.44 0.15 9.94
C ILE A 112 -9.69 0.61 10.68
N ARG A 113 -10.86 0.57 10.04
CA ARG A 113 -12.13 0.94 10.67
C ARG A 113 -12.49 0.06 11.87
N LYS A 114 -12.13 -1.21 11.82
CA LYS A 114 -12.33 -2.16 12.93
C LYS A 114 -11.28 -2.01 14.04
N GLY A 115 -10.31 -1.12 13.89
CA GLY A 115 -9.24 -0.92 14.85
C GLY A 115 -8.19 -2.02 14.89
N LYS A 116 -8.14 -2.88 13.87
CA LYS A 116 -7.18 -4.00 13.78
C LYS A 116 -5.86 -3.62 13.11
N ALA A 117 -5.86 -2.56 12.32
CA ALA A 117 -4.68 -2.10 11.59
C ALA A 117 -4.39 -0.62 11.92
N HIS A 118 -3.11 -0.32 12.11
CA HIS A 118 -2.60 1.03 12.36
C HIS A 118 -1.41 1.31 11.44
N PRO A 119 -1.61 1.42 10.11
CA PRO A 119 -0.51 1.55 9.16
C PRO A 119 0.38 2.76 9.44
N ALA A 120 1.68 2.60 9.28
CA ALA A 120 2.63 3.71 9.33
C ALA A 120 2.49 4.64 8.11
N GLY A 121 1.96 4.13 7.02
CA GLY A 121 1.66 4.86 5.82
C GLY A 121 1.07 3.96 4.74
N ILE A 122 0.45 4.56 3.72
CA ILE A 122 -0.19 3.84 2.62
C ILE A 122 0.21 4.49 1.29
N VAL A 123 0.68 3.66 0.34
CA VAL A 123 0.77 4.04 -1.07
C VAL A 123 -0.37 3.34 -1.81
N ALA A 124 -1.33 4.11 -2.27
CA ALA A 124 -2.53 3.63 -2.95
C ALA A 124 -2.44 3.87 -4.46
N ALA A 125 -1.91 2.86 -5.16
CA ALA A 125 -1.73 2.88 -6.60
C ALA A 125 -2.31 1.61 -7.29
N PRO A 126 -3.49 1.10 -6.86
CA PRO A 126 -4.10 -0.03 -7.55
C PRO A 126 -4.52 0.36 -8.96
N VAL A 127 -4.54 -0.62 -9.87
CA VAL A 127 -4.87 -0.42 -11.27
C VAL A 127 -6.07 -1.26 -11.69
N GLY A 128 -6.75 -0.88 -12.78
CA GLY A 128 -7.83 -1.65 -13.38
C GLY A 128 -9.10 -0.83 -13.60
N PHE A 129 -10.22 -1.54 -13.80
CA PHE A 129 -11.51 -0.95 -14.12
C PHE A 129 -12.55 -1.11 -13.01
N VAL A 130 -12.44 -2.15 -12.19
CA VAL A 130 -13.42 -2.50 -11.16
C VAL A 130 -12.90 -2.08 -9.79
N HIS A 131 -13.67 -1.28 -9.07
CA HIS A 131 -13.41 -0.83 -7.69
C HIS A 131 -12.11 -0.03 -7.46
N VAL A 132 -11.40 0.36 -8.51
CA VAL A 132 -10.12 1.09 -8.38
C VAL A 132 -10.33 2.45 -7.74
N GLN A 133 -11.23 3.27 -8.30
CA GLN A 133 -11.53 4.59 -7.76
C GLN A 133 -12.18 4.52 -6.39
N GLU A 134 -13.10 3.60 -6.18
CA GLU A 134 -13.75 3.37 -4.89
C GLU A 134 -12.75 3.04 -3.80
N SER A 135 -11.81 2.13 -4.07
CA SER A 135 -10.76 1.77 -3.12
C SER A 135 -9.89 2.96 -2.73
N LYS A 136 -9.52 3.81 -3.70
CA LYS A 136 -8.76 5.04 -3.45
C LYS A 136 -9.55 6.06 -2.63
N HIS A 137 -10.84 6.20 -2.89
CA HIS A 137 -11.71 7.08 -2.09
C HIS A 137 -11.89 6.59 -0.66
N MET A 138 -11.90 5.29 -0.42
CA MET A 138 -11.99 4.73 0.94
C MET A 138 -10.80 5.08 1.82
N VAL A 139 -9.64 5.35 1.25
CA VAL A 139 -8.42 5.72 1.99
C VAL A 139 -8.43 7.18 2.43
N LYS A 140 -9.07 8.07 1.68
CA LYS A 140 -9.06 9.52 1.91
C LYS A 140 -9.52 9.97 3.29
N PRO A 141 -10.57 9.37 3.91
CA PRO A 141 -11.03 9.77 5.24
C PRO A 141 -10.03 9.53 6.39
N PHE A 142 -9.04 8.67 6.20
CA PHE A 142 -8.04 8.38 7.23
C PHE A 142 -6.96 9.46 7.28
N THR A 143 -7.30 10.64 7.78
CA THR A 143 -6.42 11.82 7.81
C THR A 143 -5.20 11.65 8.71
N GLU A 144 -5.25 10.76 9.70
CA GLU A 144 -4.16 10.47 10.63
C GLU A 144 -3.05 9.62 10.01
N ILE A 145 -3.34 8.90 8.92
CA ILE A 145 -2.40 8.00 8.26
C ILE A 145 -1.78 8.73 7.06
N PRO A 146 -0.43 8.87 7.02
CA PRO A 146 0.26 9.40 5.85
C PRO A 146 -0.03 8.53 4.62
N LYS A 147 -0.40 9.17 3.50
CA LYS A 147 -0.75 8.44 2.29
C LYS A 147 -0.35 9.15 1.01
N ILE A 148 -0.06 8.37 0.01
CA ILE A 148 0.15 8.80 -1.36
C ILE A 148 -0.87 8.05 -2.22
N ILE A 149 -1.70 8.79 -2.93
CA ILE A 149 -2.75 8.22 -3.79
C ILE A 149 -2.47 8.63 -5.23
N VAL A 150 -2.38 7.64 -6.12
CA VAL A 150 -2.35 7.89 -7.55
C VAL A 150 -3.79 7.96 -8.05
N GLU A 151 -4.23 9.16 -8.39
CA GLU A 151 -5.61 9.41 -8.79
C GLU A 151 -5.99 8.71 -10.11
N GLY A 152 -7.29 8.43 -10.26
CA GLY A 152 -7.82 7.76 -11.44
C GLY A 152 -7.66 6.24 -11.40
N ARG A 153 -7.63 5.62 -12.59
CA ARG A 153 -7.59 4.15 -12.75
C ARG A 153 -6.20 3.59 -12.99
N LYS A 154 -5.20 4.46 -13.14
CA LYS A 154 -3.81 4.07 -13.37
C LYS A 154 -3.06 3.99 -12.03
N GLY A 155 -2.13 3.09 -11.99
CA GLY A 155 -1.18 2.96 -10.88
C GLY A 155 0.12 3.74 -11.11
#